data_5571c9c5d2f951bfe5ac3238085625cf
#
_entry.id   5571c9c5d2f951bfe5ac3238085625cf
#
_cell.length_a   1.000
_cell.length_b   1.000
_cell.length_c   1.000
_cell.angle_alpha   90.00
_cell.angle_beta   90.00
_cell.angle_gamma   90.00
#
_symmetry.space_group_name_H-M   'P 1'
#
loop_
_entity.id
_entity.type
_entity.pdbx_description
1 polymer ?
#
loop_
_entity_poly.entity_id
_entity_poly.type
_entity_poly.pdbx_seq_one_letter_code
_entity_poly.pdbx_strand_id
1 'polypeptide(L)'
;NSHVDRLERTKNGMIVHTPYGSVYATKVALATNVFKSLIKRAHKYVVPVYDFQLVTEPLTAEQLESIGWKEREGLSDAGNQFHYYRMTKDNEILWGGYDAIYNFRGKVRQEYETDAETYAHLAEAFLETFPQLKGIKFTHGWGGAIDTCSRFSPFWGMAHRGRVAYVLGFTGLGVGSTRFGAQVMLDLLDGKDNERTRLKMVRKKPMPFPPEPFKFIFIRLTQWSINKADEN
;
A
#
# COMPACT_ATOMS: atom_id res chain seq x y z
N ASN A 1 3.04 1.80 -21.71
CA ASN A 1 1.65 1.79 -21.25
C ASN A 1 0.83 0.75 -22.02
N SER A 2 0.83 -0.51 -21.56
CA SER A 2 0.05 -1.58 -22.19
C SER A 2 -0.75 -2.31 -21.13
N HIS A 3 -2.05 -2.08 -21.12
CA HIS A 3 -2.97 -2.81 -20.25
C HIS A 3 -2.96 -4.29 -20.61
N VAL A 4 -2.95 -5.18 -19.60
CA VAL A 4 -3.05 -6.62 -19.81
C VAL A 4 -4.48 -7.07 -19.51
N ASP A 5 -5.18 -7.57 -20.51
CA ASP A 5 -6.58 -7.97 -20.40
C ASP A 5 -6.73 -9.37 -19.77
N ARG A 6 -5.89 -10.31 -20.18
CA ARG A 6 -5.95 -11.69 -19.72
C ARG A 6 -4.63 -12.44 -19.93
N LEU A 7 -4.50 -13.52 -19.16
CA LEU A 7 -3.44 -14.51 -19.30
C LEU A 7 -4.03 -15.82 -19.82
N GLU A 8 -3.38 -16.39 -20.79
CA GLU A 8 -3.73 -17.69 -21.35
C GLU A 8 -2.56 -18.67 -21.23
N ARG A 9 -2.83 -19.86 -20.72
CA ARG A 9 -1.81 -20.91 -20.60
C ARG A 9 -1.77 -21.75 -21.87
N THR A 10 -0.61 -21.90 -22.44
CA THR A 10 -0.34 -22.82 -23.56
C THR A 10 0.38 -24.09 -23.09
N LYS A 11 0.65 -25.01 -24.00
CA LYS A 11 1.46 -26.21 -23.74
C LYS A 11 2.87 -25.81 -23.25
N ASN A 12 3.48 -24.80 -23.86
CA ASN A 12 4.89 -24.46 -23.66
C ASN A 12 5.13 -23.14 -22.88
N GLY A 13 4.09 -22.37 -22.55
CA GLY A 13 4.26 -21.07 -21.91
C GLY A 13 2.94 -20.40 -21.58
N MET A 14 2.98 -19.10 -21.65
CA MET A 14 1.88 -18.19 -21.42
C MET A 14 1.70 -17.25 -22.61
N ILE A 15 0.47 -16.83 -22.88
CA ILE A 15 0.17 -15.70 -23.76
C ILE A 15 -0.39 -14.59 -22.87
N VAL A 16 0.20 -13.42 -22.97
CA VAL A 16 -0.23 -12.19 -22.30
C VAL A 16 -0.94 -11.34 -23.35
N HIS A 17 -2.25 -11.18 -23.19
CA HIS A 17 -3.09 -10.45 -24.14
C HIS A 17 -3.23 -8.98 -23.72
N THR A 18 -3.05 -8.08 -24.69
CA THR A 18 -3.27 -6.64 -24.57
C THR A 18 -4.16 -6.15 -25.71
N PRO A 19 -4.74 -4.95 -25.63
CA PRO A 19 -5.51 -4.38 -26.75
C PRO A 19 -4.70 -4.22 -28.05
N TYR A 20 -3.38 -4.17 -27.95
CA TYR A 20 -2.47 -3.90 -29.08
C TYR A 20 -1.81 -5.16 -29.64
N GLY A 21 -2.04 -6.32 -29.05
CA GLY A 21 -1.44 -7.59 -29.46
C GLY A 21 -1.15 -8.52 -28.29
N SER A 22 -0.40 -9.57 -28.56
CA SER A 22 -0.11 -10.59 -27.58
C SER A 22 1.39 -10.84 -27.43
N VAL A 23 1.85 -11.07 -26.19
CA VAL A 23 3.23 -11.44 -25.86
C VAL A 23 3.28 -12.90 -25.46
N TYR A 24 4.18 -13.67 -26.08
CA TYR A 24 4.46 -15.05 -25.74
C TYR A 24 5.61 -15.11 -24.75
N ALA A 25 5.39 -15.73 -23.60
CA ALA A 25 6.38 -15.85 -22.53
C ALA A 25 6.40 -17.25 -21.94
N THR A 26 7.56 -17.73 -21.51
CA THR A 26 7.66 -19.00 -20.77
C THR A 26 7.07 -18.90 -19.37
N LYS A 27 7.24 -17.76 -18.73
CA LYS A 27 6.82 -17.45 -17.35
C LYS A 27 6.33 -16.00 -17.26
N VAL A 28 5.47 -15.70 -16.30
CA VAL A 28 4.94 -14.36 -16.03
C VAL A 28 5.04 -14.04 -14.55
N ALA A 29 5.56 -12.86 -14.23
CA ALA A 29 5.56 -12.29 -12.88
C ALA A 29 4.48 -11.20 -12.78
N LEU A 30 3.57 -11.32 -11.80
CA LEU A 30 2.50 -10.36 -11.57
C LEU A 30 2.80 -9.52 -10.33
N ALA A 31 2.96 -8.22 -10.54
CA ALA A 31 3.16 -7.21 -9.50
C ALA A 31 2.10 -6.11 -9.66
N THR A 32 0.82 -6.50 -9.56
CA THR A 32 -0.32 -5.65 -9.92
C THR A 32 -0.81 -4.77 -8.77
N ASN A 33 -0.14 -4.83 -7.61
CA ASN A 33 -0.50 -4.03 -6.43
C ASN A 33 -2.02 -4.16 -6.12
N VAL A 34 -2.65 -3.07 -5.78
CA VAL A 34 -4.08 -2.97 -5.44
C VAL A 34 -5.01 -3.18 -6.66
N PHE A 35 -4.51 -3.02 -7.87
CA PHE A 35 -5.30 -3.17 -9.06
C PHE A 35 -5.78 -4.61 -9.26
N LYS A 36 -6.88 -4.75 -10.01
CA LYS A 36 -7.53 -6.04 -10.21
C LYS A 36 -6.54 -7.08 -10.77
N SER A 37 -6.15 -8.03 -9.92
CA SER A 37 -5.24 -9.10 -10.32
C SER A 37 -5.84 -9.98 -11.41
N LEU A 38 -5.03 -10.37 -12.38
CA LEU A 38 -5.41 -11.37 -13.40
C LEU A 38 -5.60 -12.79 -12.81
N ILE A 39 -5.25 -12.99 -11.54
CA ILE A 39 -5.50 -14.22 -10.78
C ILE A 39 -6.69 -14.01 -9.85
N LYS A 40 -7.90 -14.36 -10.32
CA LYS A 40 -9.18 -14.13 -9.60
C LYS A 40 -9.16 -14.58 -8.13
N ARG A 41 -8.53 -15.72 -7.83
CA ARG A 41 -8.44 -16.23 -6.45
C ARG A 41 -7.62 -15.36 -5.50
N ALA A 42 -6.78 -14.45 -6.02
CA ALA A 42 -5.99 -13.54 -5.21
C ALA A 42 -6.82 -12.37 -4.65
N HIS A 43 -7.93 -12.00 -5.29
CA HIS A 43 -8.77 -10.86 -4.91
C HIS A 43 -9.31 -10.92 -3.48
N LYS A 44 -9.57 -12.12 -2.96
CA LYS A 44 -10.12 -12.28 -1.60
C LYS A 44 -9.09 -12.03 -0.49
N TYR A 45 -7.82 -11.86 -0.82
CA TYR A 45 -6.75 -11.66 0.17
C TYR A 45 -6.29 -10.21 0.28
N VAL A 46 -6.77 -9.33 -0.61
CA VAL A 46 -6.35 -7.93 -0.68
C VAL A 46 -7.57 -7.03 -0.76
N VAL A 47 -7.50 -5.93 -0.05
CA VAL A 47 -8.45 -4.82 -0.11
C VAL A 47 -7.71 -3.52 -0.39
N PRO A 48 -8.25 -2.62 -1.24
CA PRO A 48 -7.70 -1.29 -1.40
C PRO A 48 -8.07 -0.44 -0.17
N VAL A 49 -7.07 0.06 0.51
CA VAL A 49 -7.22 1.03 1.59
C VAL A 49 -6.53 2.30 1.14
N TYR A 50 -7.24 3.43 1.20
CA TYR A 50 -6.68 4.72 0.82
C TYR A 50 -5.96 5.35 2.00
N ASP A 51 -4.80 5.88 1.72
CA ASP A 51 -3.95 6.64 2.62
C ASP A 51 -3.63 7.99 1.99
N PHE A 52 -3.50 9.04 2.80
CA PHE A 52 -3.40 10.42 2.34
C PHE A 52 -2.20 11.13 2.94
N GLN A 53 -1.68 12.08 2.18
CA GLN A 53 -0.54 12.89 2.57
C GLN A 53 -0.79 14.36 2.27
N LEU A 54 -0.15 15.21 3.08
CA LEU A 54 -0.03 16.65 2.90
C LEU A 54 1.45 17.05 2.85
N VAL A 55 1.76 18.13 2.16
CA VAL A 55 3.08 18.76 2.18
C VAL A 55 2.93 20.22 2.51
N THR A 56 3.69 20.71 3.47
CA THR A 56 3.72 22.13 3.85
C THR A 56 4.41 22.99 2.78
N GLU A 57 4.24 24.29 2.85
CA GLU A 57 5.18 25.22 2.26
C GLU A 57 6.55 25.06 2.91
N PRO A 58 7.67 25.52 2.26
CA PRO A 58 8.98 25.50 2.88
C PRO A 58 9.01 26.29 4.19
N LEU A 59 9.58 25.69 5.24
CA LEU A 59 9.72 26.30 6.55
C LEU A 59 10.78 27.40 6.52
N THR A 60 10.53 28.50 7.23
CA THR A 60 11.54 29.55 7.48
C THR A 60 12.63 29.05 8.43
N ALA A 61 13.75 29.79 8.53
CA ALA A 61 14.83 29.45 9.44
C ALA A 61 14.36 29.43 10.90
N GLU A 62 13.48 30.37 11.29
CA GLU A 62 12.92 30.47 12.63
C GLU A 62 11.98 29.28 12.92
N GLN A 63 11.18 28.85 11.94
CA GLN A 63 10.31 27.68 12.07
C GLN A 63 11.14 26.40 12.22
N LEU A 64 12.21 26.24 11.43
CA LEU A 64 13.13 25.10 11.54
C LEU A 64 13.78 25.03 12.91
N GLU A 65 14.24 26.16 13.43
CA GLU A 65 14.83 26.25 14.76
C GLU A 65 13.80 25.90 15.85
N SER A 66 12.56 26.38 15.71
CA SER A 66 11.48 26.16 16.70
C SER A 66 11.06 24.69 16.86
N ILE A 67 11.15 23.89 15.79
CA ILE A 67 10.84 22.45 15.85
C ILE A 67 12.03 21.59 16.24
N GLY A 68 13.27 22.12 16.13
CA GLY A 68 14.49 21.44 16.54
C GLY A 68 14.86 20.17 15.75
N TRP A 69 14.24 19.96 14.59
CA TRP A 69 14.43 18.76 13.76
C TRP A 69 15.65 18.93 12.82
N LYS A 70 16.83 18.53 13.30
CA LYS A 70 18.12 18.86 12.66
C LYS A 70 18.55 17.88 11.58
N GLU A 71 18.36 16.58 11.80
CA GLU A 71 18.94 15.51 10.96
C GLU A 71 17.99 14.99 9.89
N ARG A 72 16.77 15.56 9.78
CA ARG A 72 15.76 15.20 8.77
C ARG A 72 15.37 13.71 8.79
N GLU A 73 15.40 13.07 9.96
CA GLU A 73 15.01 11.69 10.15
C GLU A 73 13.55 11.47 9.71
N GLY A 74 13.23 10.28 9.26
CA GLY A 74 11.84 9.85 9.13
C GLY A 74 11.28 9.54 10.52
N LEU A 75 10.14 10.10 10.84
CA LEU A 75 9.46 9.95 12.12
C LEU A 75 8.08 9.34 11.94
N SER A 76 7.57 8.71 12.99
CA SER A 76 6.19 8.24 13.08
C SER A 76 5.72 8.22 14.51
N ASP A 77 4.41 8.29 14.71
CA ASP A 77 3.79 8.09 16.01
C ASP A 77 3.94 6.63 16.46
N ALA A 78 3.74 6.38 17.74
CA ALA A 78 3.83 5.04 18.33
C ALA A 78 2.49 4.27 18.33
N GLY A 79 1.40 4.84 17.81
CA GLY A 79 0.07 4.24 17.74
C GLY A 79 -0.04 3.07 16.75
N ASN A 80 -1.15 2.35 16.81
CA ASN A 80 -1.49 1.35 15.80
C ASN A 80 -1.94 1.96 14.48
N GLN A 81 -2.70 3.06 14.56
CA GLN A 81 -2.87 4.00 13.47
C GLN A 81 -1.94 5.17 13.73
N PHE A 82 -1.02 5.43 12.84
CA PHE A 82 0.08 6.35 13.05
C PHE A 82 0.22 7.32 11.89
N HIS A 83 0.66 8.53 12.21
CA HIS A 83 1.21 9.43 11.21
C HIS A 83 2.67 9.07 10.95
N TYR A 84 3.10 9.26 9.72
CA TYR A 84 4.50 9.18 9.33
C TYR A 84 4.87 10.45 8.60
N TYR A 85 6.03 10.99 8.93
CA TYR A 85 6.42 12.29 8.44
C TYR A 85 7.93 12.41 8.29
N ARG A 86 8.32 13.29 7.40
CA ARG A 86 9.72 13.61 7.17
C ARG A 86 9.89 15.01 6.58
N MET A 87 11.05 15.59 6.78
CA MET A 87 11.44 16.81 6.12
C MET A 87 12.04 16.53 4.75
N THR A 88 11.59 17.27 3.71
CA THR A 88 12.16 17.22 2.37
C THR A 88 13.48 18.01 2.31
N LYS A 89 14.24 17.85 1.20
CA LYS A 89 15.47 18.65 0.96
C LYS A 89 15.20 20.16 0.88
N ASP A 90 13.98 20.53 0.53
CA ASP A 90 13.53 21.91 0.35
C ASP A 90 12.88 22.51 1.61
N ASN A 91 13.10 21.89 2.78
CA ASN A 91 12.56 22.27 4.10
C ASN A 91 11.04 22.21 4.22
N GLU A 92 10.38 21.40 3.46
CA GLU A 92 8.95 21.14 3.57
C GLU A 92 8.74 19.92 4.47
N ILE A 93 7.64 19.86 5.22
CA ILE A 93 7.27 18.64 5.94
C ILE A 93 6.24 17.87 5.11
N LEU A 94 6.58 16.64 4.74
CA LEU A 94 5.63 15.65 4.26
C LEU A 94 5.01 14.99 5.48
N TRP A 95 3.69 15.01 5.57
CA TRP A 95 2.88 14.50 6.66
C TRP A 95 1.77 13.59 6.14
N GLY A 96 1.66 12.37 6.60
CA GLY A 96 0.64 11.43 6.14
C GLY A 96 0.31 10.34 7.14
N GLY A 97 -0.66 9.53 6.79
CA GLY A 97 -1.08 8.38 7.60
C GLY A 97 -2.39 8.58 8.34
N TYR A 98 -2.61 7.81 9.38
CA TYR A 98 -3.74 7.71 10.29
C TYR A 98 -5.05 7.20 9.65
N ASP A 99 -5.72 7.98 8.82
CA ASP A 99 -6.99 7.58 8.21
C ASP A 99 -6.78 6.53 7.10
N ALA A 100 -7.15 5.30 7.40
CA ALA A 100 -7.10 4.18 6.46
C ALA A 100 -8.49 3.95 5.86
N ILE A 101 -8.82 4.60 4.72
CA ILE A 101 -10.17 4.63 4.18
C ILE A 101 -10.44 3.42 3.27
N TYR A 102 -11.44 2.60 3.62
CA TYR A 102 -11.96 1.55 2.76
C TYR A 102 -13.29 1.94 2.15
N ASN A 103 -13.34 2.06 0.82
CA ASN A 103 -14.55 2.31 0.07
C ASN A 103 -15.33 1.03 -0.19
N PHE A 104 -16.66 1.08 -0.02
CA PHE A 104 -17.54 -0.07 -0.20
C PHE A 104 -17.32 -0.76 -1.57
N ARG A 105 -17.24 -2.09 -1.55
CA ARG A 105 -16.88 -2.96 -2.69
C ARG A 105 -15.44 -2.88 -3.15
N GLY A 106 -14.56 -2.19 -2.44
CA GLY A 106 -13.12 -2.12 -2.77
C GLY A 106 -12.85 -1.59 -4.18
N LYS A 107 -13.53 -0.53 -4.58
CA LYS A 107 -13.30 0.12 -5.87
C LYS A 107 -12.04 0.97 -5.78
N VAL A 108 -11.20 0.88 -6.80
CA VAL A 108 -10.06 1.78 -7.01
C VAL A 108 -10.46 2.79 -8.08
N ARG A 109 -10.48 4.08 -7.70
CA ARG A 109 -10.89 5.18 -8.57
C ARG A 109 -10.10 6.43 -8.27
N GLN A 110 -9.82 7.22 -9.28
CA GLN A 110 -9.12 8.50 -9.14
C GLN A 110 -9.88 9.49 -8.25
N GLU A 111 -11.20 9.49 -8.28
CA GLU A 111 -12.04 10.34 -7.43
C GLU A 111 -11.85 10.09 -5.92
N TYR A 112 -11.29 8.94 -5.53
CA TYR A 112 -10.99 8.60 -4.13
C TYR A 112 -9.56 8.99 -3.70
N GLU A 113 -8.78 9.58 -4.58
CA GLU A 113 -7.42 10.04 -4.29
C GLU A 113 -7.40 11.48 -3.74
N THR A 114 -8.58 12.08 -3.61
CA THR A 114 -8.77 13.42 -3.03
C THR A 114 -9.95 13.38 -2.07
N ASP A 115 -9.74 13.77 -0.81
CA ASP A 115 -10.75 13.80 0.22
C ASP A 115 -10.51 15.00 1.15
N ALA A 116 -11.42 15.99 1.08
CA ALA A 116 -11.27 17.25 1.81
C ALA A 116 -11.40 17.08 3.34
N GLU A 117 -12.24 16.13 3.79
CA GLU A 117 -12.43 15.84 5.22
C GLU A 117 -11.16 15.22 5.79
N THR A 118 -10.56 14.23 5.10
CA THR A 118 -9.31 13.62 5.49
C THR A 118 -8.15 14.64 5.51
N TYR A 119 -8.09 15.54 4.54
CA TYR A 119 -7.07 16.60 4.57
C TYR A 119 -7.24 17.55 5.74
N ALA A 120 -8.47 17.88 6.13
CA ALA A 120 -8.72 18.71 7.31
C ALA A 120 -8.25 18.00 8.59
N HIS A 121 -8.58 16.72 8.79
CA HIS A 121 -8.11 15.93 9.93
C HIS A 121 -6.58 15.82 9.97
N LEU A 122 -5.94 15.57 8.83
CA LEU A 122 -4.47 15.54 8.75
C LEU A 122 -3.84 16.89 9.14
N ALA A 123 -4.44 18.00 8.71
CA ALA A 123 -3.96 19.34 9.05
C ALA A 123 -4.14 19.66 10.53
N GLU A 124 -5.25 19.23 11.15
CA GLU A 124 -5.50 19.38 12.59
C GLU A 124 -4.46 18.58 13.40
N ALA A 125 -4.28 17.30 13.10
CA ALA A 125 -3.29 16.43 13.74
C ALA A 125 -1.84 16.93 13.56
N PHE A 126 -1.54 17.52 12.40
CA PHE A 126 -0.25 18.19 12.18
C PHE A 126 -0.03 19.35 13.14
N LEU A 127 -1.05 20.22 13.34
CA LEU A 127 -0.95 21.38 14.24
C LEU A 127 -0.97 20.98 15.72
N GLU A 128 -1.55 19.82 16.06
CA GLU A 128 -1.40 19.23 17.40
C GLU A 128 0.03 18.77 17.67
N THR A 129 0.68 18.18 16.65
CA THR A 129 2.07 17.73 16.74
C THR A 129 3.07 18.88 16.69
N PHE A 130 2.82 19.89 15.85
CA PHE A 130 3.67 21.06 15.64
C PHE A 130 2.92 22.36 15.90
N PRO A 131 2.48 22.65 17.15
CA PRO A 131 1.70 23.85 17.47
C PRO A 131 2.45 25.17 17.17
N GLN A 132 3.80 25.14 17.17
CA GLN A 132 4.66 26.28 16.80
C GLN A 132 4.59 26.65 15.31
N LEU A 133 4.05 25.76 14.46
CA LEU A 133 3.86 26.01 13.03
C LEU A 133 2.44 26.51 12.70
N LYS A 134 1.72 27.04 13.68
CA LYS A 134 0.38 27.60 13.46
C LYS A 134 0.39 28.66 12.35
N GLY A 135 -0.49 28.47 11.36
CA GLY A 135 -0.60 29.36 10.22
C GLY A 135 0.20 28.94 9.00
N ILE A 136 0.97 27.84 9.08
CA ILE A 136 1.65 27.25 7.90
C ILE A 136 0.61 26.79 6.88
N LYS A 137 0.95 26.87 5.59
CA LYS A 137 0.10 26.42 4.50
C LYS A 137 0.53 25.05 3.98
N PHE A 138 -0.46 24.26 3.57
CA PHE A 138 -0.20 23.04 2.81
C PHE A 138 -0.28 23.35 1.31
N THR A 139 0.76 23.02 0.59
CA THR A 139 0.91 23.33 -0.84
C THR A 139 0.48 22.17 -1.73
N HIS A 140 0.58 20.94 -1.23
CA HIS A 140 0.21 19.73 -1.95
C HIS A 140 -0.54 18.76 -1.01
N GLY A 141 -1.49 18.04 -1.60
CA GLY A 141 -2.19 16.94 -0.95
C GLY A 141 -2.55 15.89 -2.00
N TRP A 142 -2.40 14.62 -1.64
CA TRP A 142 -2.81 13.50 -2.47
C TRP A 142 -3.15 12.28 -1.63
N GLY A 143 -3.91 11.37 -2.22
CA GLY A 143 -4.18 10.05 -1.66
C GLY A 143 -3.80 8.96 -2.62
N GLY A 144 -3.69 7.74 -2.14
CA GLY A 144 -3.41 6.58 -2.96
C GLY A 144 -3.90 5.28 -2.33
N ALA A 145 -4.32 4.35 -3.18
CA ALA A 145 -4.78 3.05 -2.72
C ALA A 145 -3.61 2.11 -2.43
N ILE A 146 -3.64 1.50 -1.26
CA ILE A 146 -2.66 0.52 -0.77
C ILE A 146 -3.27 -0.88 -0.84
N ASP A 147 -2.51 -1.88 -1.29
CA ASP A 147 -2.91 -3.28 -1.33
C ASP A 147 -2.81 -3.94 0.06
N THR A 148 -3.81 -3.71 0.89
CA THR A 148 -3.83 -4.17 2.28
C THR A 148 -4.31 -5.61 2.39
N CYS A 149 -3.58 -6.44 3.12
CA CYS A 149 -3.99 -7.81 3.47
C CYS A 149 -4.15 -7.99 4.99
N SER A 150 -4.92 -9.00 5.41
CA SER A 150 -5.23 -9.24 6.82
C SER A 150 -4.04 -9.56 7.73
N ARG A 151 -2.86 -9.75 7.16
CA ARG A 151 -1.61 -10.03 7.88
C ARG A 151 -0.67 -8.83 7.94
N PHE A 152 -1.00 -7.73 7.26
CA PHE A 152 -0.16 -6.53 7.15
C PHE A 152 1.27 -6.80 6.64
N SER A 153 1.45 -7.88 5.90
CA SER A 153 2.75 -8.22 5.28
C SER A 153 2.54 -9.03 4.00
N PRO A 154 3.43 -8.91 2.99
CA PRO A 154 3.22 -9.47 1.67
C PRO A 154 3.07 -10.99 1.68
N PHE A 155 2.36 -11.49 0.67
CA PHE A 155 2.21 -12.91 0.41
C PHE A 155 2.41 -13.24 -1.06
N TRP A 156 2.85 -14.46 -1.30
CA TRP A 156 3.17 -14.94 -2.64
C TRP A 156 2.24 -16.07 -3.06
N GLY A 157 2.20 -16.30 -4.34
CA GLY A 157 1.51 -17.46 -4.87
C GLY A 157 1.89 -17.80 -6.30
N MET A 158 1.60 -19.04 -6.65
CA MET A 158 1.82 -19.58 -7.99
C MET A 158 0.49 -19.89 -8.66
N ALA A 159 0.41 -19.68 -9.97
CA ALA A 159 -0.76 -19.96 -10.79
C ALA A 159 -0.34 -20.62 -12.11
N HIS A 160 -1.33 -21.03 -12.92
CA HIS A 160 -1.13 -21.60 -14.23
C HIS A 160 -0.09 -22.75 -14.26
N ARG A 161 -0.15 -23.67 -13.27
CA ARG A 161 0.76 -24.79 -13.08
C ARG A 161 2.23 -24.35 -12.95
N GLY A 162 2.49 -23.31 -12.14
CA GLY A 162 3.84 -22.82 -11.86
C GLY A 162 4.43 -21.85 -12.88
N ARG A 163 3.66 -21.43 -13.90
CA ARG A 163 4.13 -20.50 -14.92
C ARG A 163 3.89 -19.03 -14.60
N VAL A 164 3.05 -18.76 -13.59
CA VAL A 164 2.75 -17.40 -13.14
C VAL A 164 3.02 -17.33 -11.65
N ALA A 165 3.90 -16.44 -11.23
CA ALA A 165 4.06 -16.05 -9.83
C ALA A 165 3.42 -14.68 -9.60
N TYR A 166 2.96 -14.44 -8.37
CA TYR A 166 2.45 -13.15 -7.94
C TYR A 166 2.85 -12.84 -6.51
N VAL A 167 2.97 -11.55 -6.22
CA VAL A 167 3.15 -11.01 -4.87
C VAL A 167 2.17 -9.86 -4.67
N LEU A 168 1.51 -9.82 -3.50
CA LEU A 168 0.49 -8.83 -3.14
C LEU A 168 0.51 -8.60 -1.62
N GLY A 169 -0.20 -7.56 -1.16
CA GLY A 169 -0.45 -7.32 0.25
C GLY A 169 0.70 -6.66 0.98
N PHE A 170 1.39 -5.72 0.34
CA PHE A 170 2.51 -4.98 0.95
C PHE A 170 2.05 -4.02 2.06
N THR A 171 0.79 -3.63 2.07
CA THR A 171 0.13 -2.87 3.15
C THR A 171 0.93 -1.61 3.53
N GLY A 172 1.28 -0.78 2.53
CA GLY A 172 2.07 0.45 2.71
C GLY A 172 3.59 0.26 2.83
N LEU A 173 4.07 -0.96 3.11
CA LEU A 173 5.50 -1.24 3.35
C LEU A 173 6.29 -1.55 2.05
N GLY A 174 5.75 -1.16 0.89
CA GLY A 174 6.30 -1.52 -0.42
C GLY A 174 7.69 -0.98 -0.70
N VAL A 175 8.01 0.25 -0.32
CA VAL A 175 9.30 0.90 -0.64
C VAL A 175 10.49 0.06 -0.19
N GLY A 176 10.47 -0.46 1.04
CA GLY A 176 11.55 -1.30 1.57
C GLY A 176 11.49 -2.77 1.13
N SER A 177 10.29 -3.32 0.89
CA SER A 177 10.08 -4.76 0.79
C SER A 177 9.82 -5.30 -0.61
N THR A 178 9.48 -4.46 -1.59
CA THR A 178 9.16 -4.90 -2.96
C THR A 178 10.35 -5.55 -3.67
N ARG A 179 11.58 -5.10 -3.42
CA ARG A 179 12.79 -5.73 -3.96
C ARG A 179 12.92 -7.17 -3.48
N PHE A 180 12.75 -7.41 -2.19
CA PHE A 180 12.71 -8.76 -1.62
C PHE A 180 11.54 -9.55 -2.21
N GLY A 181 10.37 -8.93 -2.31
CA GLY A 181 9.17 -9.50 -2.92
C GLY A 181 9.41 -10.01 -4.34
N ALA A 182 10.09 -9.23 -5.16
CA ALA A 182 10.45 -9.58 -6.53
C ALA A 182 11.46 -10.75 -6.58
N GLN A 183 12.49 -10.74 -5.73
CA GLN A 183 13.46 -11.84 -5.65
C GLN A 183 12.80 -13.16 -5.30
N VAL A 184 11.91 -13.20 -4.30
CA VAL A 184 11.13 -14.39 -3.95
C VAL A 184 10.27 -14.86 -5.11
N MET A 185 9.60 -13.93 -5.80
CA MET A 185 8.74 -14.25 -6.94
C MET A 185 9.53 -14.91 -8.08
N LEU A 186 10.74 -14.41 -8.39
CA LEU A 186 11.63 -14.99 -9.37
C LEU A 186 12.15 -16.37 -8.94
N ASP A 187 12.54 -16.52 -7.68
CA ASP A 187 12.99 -17.82 -7.14
C ASP A 187 11.88 -18.88 -7.22
N LEU A 188 10.63 -18.50 -6.92
CA LEU A 188 9.46 -19.38 -7.07
C LEU A 188 9.22 -19.79 -8.53
N LEU A 189 9.36 -18.86 -9.47
CA LEU A 189 9.25 -19.14 -10.90
C LEU A 189 10.35 -20.10 -11.38
N ASP A 190 11.54 -19.99 -10.82
CA ASP A 190 12.67 -20.86 -11.14
C ASP A 190 12.67 -22.19 -10.38
N GLY A 191 11.70 -22.38 -9.48
CA GLY A 191 11.59 -23.60 -8.66
C GLY A 191 12.73 -23.75 -7.66
N LYS A 192 13.38 -22.65 -7.27
CA LYS A 192 14.48 -22.68 -6.28
C LYS A 192 13.95 -22.97 -4.88
N ASP A 193 14.61 -23.87 -4.17
CA ASP A 193 14.40 -24.12 -2.76
C ASP A 193 15.56 -23.51 -1.94
N ASN A 194 15.34 -22.31 -1.43
CA ASN A 194 16.33 -21.53 -0.67
C ASN A 194 15.71 -20.89 0.58
N GLU A 195 16.51 -20.16 1.37
CA GLU A 195 16.06 -19.52 2.59
C GLU A 195 14.81 -18.65 2.37
N ARG A 196 14.78 -17.84 1.31
CA ARG A 196 13.66 -16.96 0.99
C ARG A 196 12.37 -17.73 0.72
N THR A 197 12.45 -18.76 -0.14
CA THR A 197 11.27 -19.57 -0.51
C THR A 197 10.78 -20.47 0.62
N ARG A 198 11.61 -20.74 1.63
CA ARG A 198 11.27 -21.52 2.82
C ARG A 198 10.58 -20.71 3.91
N LEU A 199 10.63 -19.39 3.87
CA LEU A 199 9.99 -18.54 4.88
C LEU A 199 8.50 -18.88 5.03
N LYS A 200 8.04 -18.95 6.27
CA LYS A 200 6.63 -19.25 6.60
C LYS A 200 5.68 -18.24 5.93
N MET A 201 6.06 -16.97 5.87
CA MET A 201 5.26 -15.92 5.22
C MET A 201 5.13 -16.11 3.70
N VAL A 202 6.11 -16.74 3.05
CA VAL A 202 6.06 -17.06 1.61
C VAL A 202 5.15 -18.27 1.35
N ARG A 203 5.22 -19.28 2.20
CA ARG A 203 4.48 -20.54 2.06
C ARG A 203 3.02 -20.46 2.50
N LYS A 204 2.69 -19.55 3.42
CA LYS A 204 1.33 -19.38 3.97
C LYS A 204 0.70 -18.10 3.44
N LYS A 205 -0.56 -18.19 3.03
CA LYS A 205 -1.38 -17.03 2.69
C LYS A 205 -1.96 -16.39 3.94
N PRO A 206 -2.27 -15.08 3.87
CA PRO A 206 -3.06 -14.42 4.92
C PRO A 206 -4.46 -15.01 5.01
N MET A 207 -5.21 -14.64 6.01
CA MET A 207 -6.64 -14.95 6.09
C MET A 207 -7.39 -14.20 4.98
N PRO A 208 -8.29 -14.85 4.23
CA PRO A 208 -9.06 -14.17 3.21
C PRO A 208 -10.10 -13.25 3.85
N PHE A 209 -10.37 -12.13 3.21
CA PHE A 209 -11.51 -11.29 3.57
C PHE A 209 -12.83 -11.96 3.17
N PRO A 210 -13.89 -11.80 3.98
CA PRO A 210 -15.21 -12.28 3.62
C PRO A 210 -15.76 -11.51 2.40
N PRO A 211 -16.84 -12.01 1.74
CA PRO A 211 -17.52 -11.25 0.70
C PRO A 211 -18.26 -10.03 1.26
N GLU A 212 -18.60 -9.07 0.38
CA GLU A 212 -19.50 -7.96 0.75
C GLU A 212 -20.92 -8.48 1.06
N PRO A 213 -21.62 -7.84 1.99
CA PRO A 213 -21.28 -6.64 2.78
C PRO A 213 -20.41 -6.92 4.02
N PHE A 214 -20.22 -8.19 4.39
CA PHE A 214 -19.51 -8.58 5.61
C PHE A 214 -18.07 -8.06 5.67
N LYS A 215 -17.40 -7.95 4.52
CA LYS A 215 -16.06 -7.38 4.43
C LYS A 215 -16.03 -5.92 4.91
N PHE A 216 -16.97 -5.10 4.45
CA PHE A 216 -17.06 -3.71 4.84
C PHE A 216 -17.30 -3.58 6.37
N ILE A 217 -18.23 -4.35 6.92
CA ILE A 217 -18.52 -4.37 8.36
C ILE A 217 -17.29 -4.80 9.15
N PHE A 218 -16.61 -5.87 8.72
CA PHE A 218 -15.40 -6.37 9.37
C PHE A 218 -14.29 -5.32 9.40
N ILE A 219 -14.03 -4.64 8.28
CA ILE A 219 -13.00 -3.60 8.19
C ILE A 219 -13.36 -2.43 9.12
N ARG A 220 -14.60 -1.95 9.10
CA ARG A 220 -15.06 -0.85 9.98
C ARG A 220 -14.95 -1.19 11.46
N LEU A 221 -15.33 -2.40 11.86
CA LEU A 221 -15.18 -2.85 13.24
C LEU A 221 -13.72 -2.96 13.66
N THR A 222 -12.84 -3.42 12.76
CA THR A 222 -11.40 -3.48 13.01
C THR A 222 -10.82 -2.09 13.19
N GLN A 223 -11.13 -1.14 12.31
CA GLN A 223 -10.71 0.26 12.43
C GLN A 223 -11.16 0.88 13.74
N TRP A 224 -12.45 0.74 14.07
CA TRP A 224 -12.99 1.23 15.34
C TRP A 224 -12.27 0.63 16.56
N SER A 225 -12.00 -0.68 16.53
CA SER A 225 -11.28 -1.36 17.63
C SER A 225 -9.85 -0.87 17.79
N ILE A 226 -9.16 -0.58 16.67
CA ILE A 226 -7.81 -0.07 16.66
C ILE A 226 -7.78 1.37 17.20
N ASN A 227 -8.66 2.25 16.72
CA ASN A 227 -8.79 3.63 17.21
C ASN A 227 -9.01 3.64 18.72
N LYS A 228 -9.95 2.82 19.21
CA LYS A 228 -10.22 2.73 20.65
C LYS A 228 -9.03 2.20 21.47
N ALA A 229 -8.16 1.40 20.87
CA ALA A 229 -6.95 0.93 21.54
C ALA A 229 -5.85 2.00 21.57
N ASP A 230 -5.86 2.95 20.63
CA ASP A 230 -4.91 4.07 20.59
C ASP A 230 -5.33 5.24 21.51
N GLU A 231 -6.64 5.33 21.88
CA GLU A 231 -7.18 6.34 22.82
C GLU A 231 -6.93 5.99 24.30
N ASN A 232 -6.54 4.73 24.64
CA ASN A 232 -6.29 4.25 26.00
C ASN A 232 -4.79 4.08 26.28
#